data_e9bc01f416e5b2cb1140025880122668
#
_entry.id   e9bc01f416e5b2cb1140025880122668
#
_cell.length_a   1.000
_cell.length_b   1.000
_cell.length_c   1.000
_cell.angle_alpha   90.00
_cell.angle_beta   90.00
_cell.angle_gamma   90.00
#
_symmetry.space_group_name_H-M   'P 1'
#
loop_
_entity.id
_entity.type
_entity.pdbx_description
1 polymer ?
#
loop_
_entity_poly.entity_id
_entity_poly.type
_entity_poly.pdbx_seq_one_letter_code
_entity_poly.pdbx_strand_id
1 'polypeptide(L)'
;MEILHHKLLTIKRGFSLIEIVVALVILSTSILVLYNLILSTSLSIFSLDDHYHAKEVANNRVALLHTIEKPSLGNTRSGYMKMGNKEWKWQESFEAGDSEELIKYEILIKEKGTNQYSYKSEGFLVNE
;
A
#
# COMPACT_ATOMS: atom_id res chain seq x y z
N MET A 1 62.15 17.68 -24.68
CA MET A 1 60.74 17.80 -25.05
C MET A 1 60.11 16.49 -25.51
N GLU A 2 60.79 15.66 -26.23
CA GLU A 2 60.26 14.35 -26.66
C GLU A 2 59.93 13.42 -25.53
N ILE A 3 60.72 13.41 -24.48
CA ILE A 3 60.53 12.58 -23.29
C ILE A 3 59.23 12.96 -22.53
N LEU A 4 58.92 14.23 -22.43
CA LEU A 4 57.71 14.72 -21.78
C LEU A 4 56.46 14.42 -22.61
N HIS A 5 56.56 14.50 -23.91
CA HIS A 5 55.46 14.18 -24.82
C HIS A 5 55.13 12.68 -24.78
N HIS A 6 56.15 11.83 -24.71
CA HIS A 6 55.97 10.39 -24.57
C HIS A 6 55.36 10.02 -23.20
N LYS A 7 55.77 10.69 -22.16
CA LYS A 7 55.25 10.48 -20.83
C LYS A 7 53.76 10.92 -20.73
N LEU A 8 53.37 12.00 -21.36
CA LEU A 8 52.00 12.44 -21.45
C LEU A 8 51.12 11.48 -22.25
N LEU A 9 51.63 10.91 -23.34
CA LEU A 9 50.92 9.91 -24.10
C LEU A 9 50.74 8.62 -23.33
N THR A 10 51.69 8.25 -22.46
CA THR A 10 51.58 7.07 -21.59
C THR A 10 50.53 7.28 -20.51
N ILE A 11 50.41 8.49 -19.99
CA ILE A 11 49.36 8.83 -19.01
C ILE A 11 47.97 8.80 -19.65
N LYS A 12 47.84 9.19 -20.93
CA LYS A 12 46.59 9.12 -21.65
C LYS A 12 46.12 7.70 -22.03
N ARG A 13 47.01 6.71 -21.98
CA ARG A 13 46.72 5.33 -22.39
C ARG A 13 46.05 4.47 -21.33
N GLY A 14 45.69 5.03 -20.18
CA GLY A 14 45.42 3.99 -19.55
C GLY A 14 44.70 3.81 -18.29
N PHE A 15 43.58 3.38 -18.43
CA PHE A 15 42.95 2.64 -17.33
C PHE A 15 43.67 1.30 -17.20
N SER A 16 44.14 1.00 -15.98
CA SER A 16 44.64 -0.32 -15.71
C SER A 16 43.46 -1.31 -15.67
N LEU A 17 43.76 -2.59 -15.90
CA LEU A 17 42.76 -3.64 -15.87
C LEU A 17 42.00 -3.64 -14.54
N ILE A 18 42.68 -3.39 -13.43
CA ILE A 18 42.09 -3.35 -12.11
C ILE A 18 41.12 -2.17 -11.94
N GLU A 19 41.39 -1.03 -12.55
CA GLU A 19 40.48 0.12 -12.53
C GLU A 19 39.17 -0.18 -13.24
N ILE A 20 39.24 -0.87 -14.37
CA ILE A 20 38.05 -1.30 -15.11
C ILE A 20 37.24 -2.28 -14.28
N VAL A 21 37.89 -3.24 -13.64
CA VAL A 21 37.21 -4.23 -12.78
C VAL A 21 36.53 -3.54 -11.60
N VAL A 22 37.22 -2.61 -10.93
CA VAL A 22 36.65 -1.85 -9.82
C VAL A 22 35.44 -1.03 -10.27
N ALA A 23 35.54 -0.35 -11.42
CA ALA A 23 34.45 0.42 -11.98
C ALA A 23 33.23 -0.47 -12.28
N LEU A 24 33.44 -1.65 -12.83
CA LEU A 24 32.35 -2.61 -13.10
C LEU A 24 31.69 -3.12 -11.81
N VAL A 25 32.47 -3.36 -10.77
CA VAL A 25 31.93 -3.77 -9.46
C VAL A 25 31.05 -2.67 -8.88
N ILE A 26 31.51 -1.43 -8.90
CA ILE A 26 30.75 -0.27 -8.42
C ILE A 26 29.46 -0.10 -9.21
N LEU A 27 29.56 -0.18 -10.54
CA LEU A 27 28.38 -0.06 -11.41
C LEU A 27 27.35 -1.17 -11.13
N SER A 28 27.81 -2.41 -11.01
CA SER A 28 26.94 -3.57 -10.75
C SER A 28 26.23 -3.45 -9.41
N THR A 29 26.92 -3.06 -8.36
CA THR A 29 26.33 -2.87 -7.03
C THR A 29 25.32 -1.72 -7.04
N SER A 30 25.62 -0.64 -7.75
CA SER A 30 24.71 0.50 -7.89
C SER A 30 23.41 0.10 -8.57
N ILE A 31 23.48 -0.69 -9.64
CA ILE A 31 22.29 -1.20 -10.34
C ILE A 31 21.44 -2.07 -9.43
N LEU A 32 22.06 -2.97 -8.66
CA LEU A 32 21.33 -3.82 -7.72
C LEU A 32 20.61 -3.02 -6.64
N VAL A 33 21.26 -2.01 -6.10
CA VAL A 33 20.65 -1.14 -5.09
C VAL A 33 19.46 -0.38 -5.66
N LEU A 34 19.61 0.19 -6.86
CA LEU A 34 18.52 0.89 -7.55
C LEU A 34 17.35 -0.04 -7.86
N TYR A 35 17.64 -1.24 -8.32
CA TYR A 35 16.62 -2.24 -8.60
C TYR A 35 15.80 -2.59 -7.34
N ASN A 36 16.47 -2.85 -6.23
CA ASN A 36 15.81 -3.12 -4.96
C ASN A 36 14.95 -1.95 -4.48
N LEU A 37 15.44 -0.72 -4.66
CA LEU A 37 14.70 0.48 -4.31
C LEU A 37 13.42 0.62 -5.14
N ILE A 38 13.50 0.39 -6.44
CA ILE A 38 12.35 0.44 -7.36
C ILE A 38 11.32 -0.62 -6.98
N LEU A 39 11.74 -1.86 -6.72
CA LEU A 39 10.84 -2.93 -6.30
C LEU A 39 10.12 -2.58 -5.00
N SER A 40 10.87 -2.13 -4.00
CA SER A 40 10.33 -1.76 -2.69
C SER A 40 9.29 -0.64 -2.81
N THR A 41 9.60 0.38 -3.60
CA THR A 41 8.68 1.51 -3.83
C THR A 41 7.43 1.07 -4.57
N SER A 42 7.57 0.24 -5.59
CA SER A 42 6.44 -0.29 -6.35
C SER A 42 5.49 -1.11 -5.48
N LEU A 43 6.02 -1.99 -4.66
CA LEU A 43 5.21 -2.79 -3.73
C LEU A 43 4.47 -1.92 -2.72
N SER A 44 5.12 -0.86 -2.24
CA SER A 44 4.50 0.09 -1.32
C SER A 44 3.35 0.85 -1.98
N ILE A 45 3.51 1.26 -3.24
CA ILE A 45 2.46 1.94 -4.00
C ILE A 45 1.25 1.03 -4.19
N PHE A 46 1.44 -0.23 -4.57
CA PHE A 46 0.34 -1.19 -4.70
C PHE A 46 -0.39 -1.42 -3.39
N SER A 47 0.34 -1.53 -2.29
CA SER A 47 -0.24 -1.70 -0.96
C SER A 47 -1.07 -0.47 -0.53
N LEU A 48 -0.58 0.73 -0.80
CA LEU A 48 -1.30 1.97 -0.51
C LEU A 48 -2.57 2.10 -1.34
N ASP A 49 -2.52 1.72 -2.60
CA ASP A 49 -3.66 1.76 -3.51
C ASP A 49 -4.78 0.84 -3.03
N ASP A 50 -4.45 -0.39 -2.65
CA ASP A 50 -5.41 -1.34 -2.08
C ASP A 50 -5.99 -0.83 -0.77
N HIS A 51 -5.17 -0.26 0.10
CA HIS A 51 -5.62 0.33 1.37
C HIS A 51 -6.58 1.50 1.12
N TYR A 52 -6.27 2.34 0.15
CA TYR A 52 -7.12 3.47 -0.24
C TYR A 52 -8.50 2.98 -0.71
N HIS A 53 -8.54 1.98 -1.58
CA HIS A 53 -9.80 1.43 -2.07
C HIS A 53 -10.62 0.78 -0.95
N ALA A 54 -9.98 0.04 -0.06
CA ALA A 54 -10.65 -0.55 1.09
C ALA A 54 -11.25 0.53 2.00
N LYS A 55 -10.53 1.62 2.22
CA LYS A 55 -11.03 2.76 2.99
C LYS A 55 -12.23 3.42 2.31
N GLU A 56 -12.22 3.56 0.99
CA GLU A 56 -13.35 4.10 0.23
C GLU A 56 -14.60 3.23 0.37
N VAL A 57 -14.46 1.90 0.31
CA VAL A 57 -15.56 0.98 0.55
C VAL A 57 -16.14 1.18 1.96
N ALA A 58 -15.27 1.27 2.96
CA ALA A 58 -15.70 1.50 4.34
C ALA A 58 -16.44 2.83 4.48
N ASN A 59 -15.93 3.90 3.87
CA ASN A 59 -16.57 5.23 3.92
C ASN A 59 -17.95 5.21 3.26
N ASN A 60 -18.09 4.51 2.14
CA ASN A 60 -19.39 4.37 1.48
C ASN A 60 -20.38 3.62 2.38
N ARG A 61 -19.94 2.57 3.07
CA ARG A 61 -20.81 1.86 4.00
C ARG A 61 -21.21 2.72 5.19
N VAL A 62 -20.27 3.48 5.73
CA VAL A 62 -20.57 4.42 6.83
C VAL A 62 -21.62 5.45 6.40
N ALA A 63 -21.49 6.00 5.22
CA ALA A 63 -22.46 6.96 4.68
C ALA A 63 -23.87 6.34 4.56
N LEU A 64 -23.95 5.09 4.09
CA LEU A 64 -25.23 4.38 3.97
C LEU A 64 -25.85 4.08 5.35
N LEU A 65 -25.04 3.77 6.35
CA LEU A 65 -25.52 3.55 7.72
C LEU A 65 -26.16 4.80 8.31
N HIS A 66 -25.66 5.97 7.99
CA HIS A 66 -26.19 7.22 8.51
C HIS A 66 -27.45 7.70 7.77
N THR A 67 -27.70 7.20 6.56
CA THR A 67 -28.77 7.73 5.70
C THR A 67 -29.87 6.73 5.41
N ILE A 68 -29.58 5.67 4.66
CA ILE A 68 -30.60 4.78 4.08
C ILE A 68 -30.69 3.45 4.82
N GLU A 69 -29.58 2.87 5.18
CA GLU A 69 -29.48 1.53 5.74
C GLU A 69 -29.23 1.58 7.25
N LYS A 70 -30.22 1.99 8.02
CA LYS A 70 -30.09 2.04 9.49
C LYS A 70 -29.91 0.64 10.08
N PRO A 71 -28.92 0.45 10.96
CA PRO A 71 -28.70 -0.84 11.58
C PRO A 71 -29.67 -1.13 12.70
N SER A 72 -29.85 -2.41 12.99
CA SER A 72 -30.49 -2.87 14.23
C SER A 72 -29.49 -3.61 15.10
N LEU A 73 -29.64 -3.48 16.41
CA LEU A 73 -28.75 -4.11 17.38
C LEU A 73 -28.71 -5.62 17.24
N GLY A 74 -27.51 -6.18 17.37
CA GLY A 74 -27.29 -7.62 17.32
C GLY A 74 -27.22 -8.22 15.93
N ASN A 75 -27.41 -7.43 14.89
CA ASN A 75 -27.34 -7.92 13.52
C ASN A 75 -25.91 -7.81 12.96
N THR A 76 -25.55 -8.79 12.15
CA THR A 76 -24.39 -8.74 11.28
C THR A 76 -24.86 -8.72 9.84
N ARG A 77 -24.25 -7.86 9.05
CA ARG A 77 -24.54 -7.76 7.61
C ARG A 77 -23.24 -7.92 6.83
N SER A 78 -23.35 -8.49 5.66
CA SER A 78 -22.19 -8.62 4.77
C SER A 78 -22.63 -8.50 3.32
N GLY A 79 -21.70 -8.13 2.47
CA GLY A 79 -21.94 -8.01 1.04
C GLY A 79 -20.65 -7.73 0.30
N TYR A 80 -20.79 -7.42 -0.96
CA TYR A 80 -19.67 -7.14 -1.85
C TYR A 80 -19.85 -5.79 -2.50
N MET A 81 -18.74 -5.11 -2.74
CA MET A 81 -18.72 -3.84 -3.45
C MET A 81 -17.51 -3.82 -4.38
N LYS A 82 -17.71 -3.33 -5.60
CA LYS A 82 -16.61 -3.17 -6.56
C LYS A 82 -15.98 -1.79 -6.39
N MET A 83 -14.67 -1.77 -6.21
CA MET A 83 -13.90 -0.53 -6.10
C MET A 83 -12.52 -0.75 -6.71
N GLY A 84 -12.10 0.12 -7.62
CA GLY A 84 -10.78 0.05 -8.23
C GLY A 84 -10.52 -1.23 -9.02
N ASN A 85 -11.48 -1.75 -9.78
CA ASN A 85 -11.43 -2.99 -10.55
C ASN A 85 -11.29 -4.28 -9.72
N LYS A 86 -11.49 -4.19 -8.42
CA LYS A 86 -11.50 -5.34 -7.52
C LYS A 86 -12.84 -5.42 -6.80
N GLU A 87 -13.22 -6.62 -6.41
CA GLU A 87 -14.36 -6.83 -5.54
C GLU A 87 -13.90 -6.89 -4.08
N TRP A 88 -14.60 -6.16 -3.23
CA TRP A 88 -14.32 -6.07 -1.82
C TRP A 88 -15.48 -6.63 -1.03
N LYS A 89 -15.17 -7.45 -0.04
CA LYS A 89 -16.18 -7.94 0.90
C LYS A 89 -16.20 -7.01 2.11
N TRP A 90 -17.38 -6.49 2.42
CA TRP A 90 -17.59 -5.75 3.65
C TRP A 90 -18.41 -6.59 4.62
N GLN A 91 -18.08 -6.46 5.88
CA GLN A 91 -18.79 -7.13 6.98
C GLN A 91 -19.05 -6.11 8.08
N GLU A 92 -20.30 -5.97 8.45
CA GLU A 92 -20.72 -5.00 9.46
C GLU A 92 -21.28 -5.73 10.68
N SER A 93 -20.89 -5.29 11.87
CA SER A 93 -21.45 -5.77 13.13
C SER A 93 -21.87 -4.58 13.98
N PHE A 94 -22.94 -4.77 14.73
CA PHE A 94 -23.55 -3.71 15.53
C PHE A 94 -23.74 -4.21 16.94
N GLU A 95 -23.26 -3.42 17.91
CA GLU A 95 -23.36 -3.71 19.34
C GLU A 95 -23.92 -2.50 20.06
N ALA A 96 -24.44 -2.73 21.27
CA ALA A 96 -24.86 -1.63 22.12
C ALA A 96 -23.64 -0.78 22.51
N GLY A 97 -23.77 0.53 22.40
CA GLY A 97 -22.76 1.47 22.86
C GLY A 97 -22.79 1.67 24.38
N ASP A 98 -22.03 2.65 24.85
CA ASP A 98 -21.93 2.98 26.26
C ASP A 98 -23.24 3.53 26.83
N SER A 99 -24.15 4.02 25.98
CA SER A 99 -25.49 4.44 26.36
C SER A 99 -26.55 3.77 25.49
N GLU A 100 -27.80 3.76 25.95
CA GLU A 100 -28.91 3.17 25.20
C GLU A 100 -29.18 3.90 23.86
N GLU A 101 -28.74 5.12 23.75
CA GLU A 101 -28.92 5.94 22.54
C GLU A 101 -27.86 5.72 21.48
N LEU A 102 -26.80 4.98 21.81
CA LEU A 102 -25.68 4.77 20.91
C LEU A 102 -25.58 3.32 20.47
N ILE A 103 -25.30 3.15 19.18
CA ILE A 103 -24.97 1.85 18.60
C ILE A 103 -23.52 1.90 18.13
N LYS A 104 -22.70 0.99 18.61
CA LYS A 104 -21.33 0.85 18.14
C LYS A 104 -21.32 0.01 16.88
N TYR A 105 -20.71 0.52 15.80
CA TYR A 105 -20.55 -0.25 14.57
C TYR A 105 -19.07 -0.58 14.36
N GLU A 106 -18.84 -1.73 13.73
CA GLU A 106 -17.55 -2.15 13.26
C GLU A 106 -17.70 -2.65 11.82
N ILE A 107 -16.91 -2.11 10.93
CA ILE A 107 -16.90 -2.49 9.50
C ILE A 107 -15.54 -3.05 9.17
N LEU A 108 -15.51 -4.28 8.68
CA LEU A 108 -14.30 -4.95 8.23
C LEU A 108 -14.34 -5.09 6.70
N ILE A 109 -13.26 -4.70 6.06
CA ILE A 109 -13.13 -4.74 4.60
C ILE A 109 -12.00 -5.68 4.23
N LYS A 110 -12.26 -6.60 3.31
CA LYS A 110 -11.24 -7.48 2.75
C LYS A 110 -11.46 -7.65 1.25
N GLU A 111 -10.39 -7.94 0.54
CA GLU A 111 -10.47 -8.31 -0.86
C GLU A 111 -11.12 -9.69 -1.00
N LYS A 112 -12.00 -9.84 -2.00
CA LYS A 112 -12.67 -11.12 -2.26
C LYS A 112 -11.64 -12.23 -2.48
N GLY A 113 -11.80 -13.34 -1.80
CA GLY A 113 -10.90 -14.49 -1.90
C GLY A 113 -9.71 -14.46 -0.95
N THR A 114 -9.55 -13.43 -0.13
CA THR A 114 -8.52 -13.37 0.91
C THR A 114 -9.11 -13.60 2.29
N ASN A 115 -8.29 -14.07 3.21
CA ASN A 115 -8.69 -14.26 4.61
C ASN A 115 -8.24 -13.13 5.53
N GLN A 116 -7.49 -12.17 4.99
CA GLN A 116 -6.93 -11.07 5.77
C GLN A 116 -7.69 -9.78 5.48
N TYR A 117 -8.08 -9.08 6.53
CA TYR A 117 -8.76 -7.79 6.41
C TYR A 117 -7.78 -6.69 6.02
N SER A 118 -8.20 -5.84 5.09
CA SER A 118 -7.39 -4.72 4.58
C SER A 118 -7.67 -3.43 5.34
N TYR A 119 -8.87 -3.27 5.90
CA TYR A 119 -9.26 -2.05 6.59
C TYR A 119 -10.36 -2.35 7.62
N LYS A 120 -10.34 -1.60 8.71
CA LYS A 120 -11.34 -1.66 9.78
C LYS A 120 -11.79 -0.24 10.10
N SER A 121 -13.10 -0.05 10.16
CA SER A 121 -13.71 1.21 10.56
C SER A 121 -14.59 0.97 11.78
N GLU A 122 -14.46 1.82 12.78
CA GLU A 122 -15.28 1.76 13.99
C GLU A 122 -15.88 3.14 14.27
N GLY A 123 -17.06 3.15 14.84
CA GLY A 123 -17.68 4.38 15.25
C GLY A 123 -19.00 4.16 15.97
N PHE A 124 -19.73 5.23 16.20
CA PHE A 124 -21.00 5.22 16.89
C PHE A 124 -22.10 5.85 16.04
N LEU A 125 -23.28 5.29 16.13
CA LEU A 125 -24.50 5.81 15.53
C LEU A 125 -25.49 6.12 16.62
N VAL A 126 -26.31 7.15 16.37
CA VAL A 126 -27.42 7.47 17.26
C VAL A 126 -28.56 6.52 16.95
N ASN A 127 -29.05 5.86 17.96
CA ASN A 127 -30.22 4.99 17.85
C ASN A 127 -31.50 5.85 17.91
N GLU A 128 -32.02 6.15 16.75
CA GLU A 128 -33.29 6.90 16.62
C GLU A 128 -34.50 5.98 16.54
#